data_9d3d73bc1bb1e73367da32706e4c8ead
#
_entry.id   9d3d73bc1bb1e73367da32706e4c8ead
#
_cell.length_a   1.000
_cell.length_b   1.000
_cell.length_c   1.000
_cell.angle_alpha   90.00
_cell.angle_beta   90.00
_cell.angle_gamma   90.00
#
_symmetry.space_group_name_H-M   'P 1'
#
loop_
_entity.id
_entity.type
_entity.pdbx_description
1 polymer ?
#
loop_
_entity_poly.entity_id
_entity_poly.type
_entity_poly.pdbx_seq_one_letter_code
_entity_poly.pdbx_strand_id
1 'polypeptide(L)'
;MPSFFLCPLLFADTVTLKNGKDLKGLVVEKHADRIILSTEKKEIPILLKGIKEIKYDDPEQSLLQIGKSYEADGKWAVALAYYEKALEVNPDFEEAKVAAQGMRNRFWAETTEGPKNEIEKQQLLYDSWGQSRSIDALIKKQVTEDAKALKDGLGIRLGKKGDWVRVEVVDSSKDAWLAGLQKNDRLVSIDGQSLRYLNVALVQKSFLSPRYSGFTLELKRDIFLHKDHNEKSLGDFGFELRLQYQGLTVQNVQSGSLAQRSGLKDGDLLVALGGASTRYTSLTELKKLIEQNLDDRVVLTIHRTALLTRK
;
A
#
# COMPACT_ATOMS: atom_id res chain seq x y z
N MET A 1 31.92 -8.22 4.01
CA MET A 1 30.64 -8.96 4.17
C MET A 1 29.75 -8.13 5.08
N PRO A 2 28.63 -7.59 4.61
CA PRO A 2 27.71 -6.87 5.49
C PRO A 2 26.92 -7.90 6.28
N SER A 3 27.07 -7.88 7.62
CA SER A 3 26.22 -8.61 8.54
C SER A 3 24.79 -8.14 8.41
N PHE A 4 23.94 -8.99 7.87
CA PHE A 4 22.51 -8.85 8.03
C PHE A 4 22.17 -9.05 9.51
N PHE A 5 21.99 -7.96 10.24
CA PHE A 5 21.31 -8.01 11.52
C PHE A 5 19.86 -8.40 11.24
N LEU A 6 19.56 -9.69 11.43
CA LEU A 6 18.17 -10.13 11.63
C LEU A 6 17.66 -9.41 12.88
N CYS A 7 16.85 -8.38 12.71
CA CYS A 7 16.06 -7.85 13.80
C CYS A 7 14.99 -8.91 14.11
N PRO A 8 14.99 -9.55 15.28
CA PRO A 8 13.92 -10.48 15.64
C PRO A 8 12.62 -9.66 15.70
N LEU A 9 11.60 -10.10 14.99
CA LEU A 9 10.22 -9.65 15.19
C LEU A 9 9.85 -9.98 16.64
N LEU A 10 10.14 -9.07 17.57
CA LEU A 10 9.87 -9.23 19.00
C LEU A 10 8.36 -9.16 19.31
N PHE A 11 7.59 -8.58 18.38
CA PHE A 11 6.14 -8.44 18.48
C PHE A 11 5.52 -8.88 17.15
N ALA A 12 4.69 -9.89 17.20
CA ALA A 12 3.99 -10.41 16.04
C ALA A 12 2.74 -11.14 16.53
N ASP A 13 1.66 -11.01 15.78
CA ASP A 13 0.46 -11.80 16.05
C ASP A 13 0.84 -13.27 16.17
N THR A 14 0.26 -13.95 17.14
CA THR A 14 0.48 -15.38 17.33
C THR A 14 -0.77 -16.15 16.93
N VAL A 15 -0.64 -16.96 15.89
CA VAL A 15 -1.69 -17.85 15.41
C VAL A 15 -1.43 -19.25 15.92
N THR A 16 -2.20 -19.69 16.90
CA THR A 16 -2.14 -21.07 17.44
C THR A 16 -3.05 -21.96 16.60
N LEU A 17 -2.47 -22.97 15.98
CA LEU A 17 -3.20 -23.96 15.20
C LEU A 17 -3.81 -25.05 16.12
N LYS A 18 -4.84 -25.75 15.64
CA LYS A 18 -5.46 -26.86 16.37
C LYS A 18 -4.52 -28.04 16.67
N ASN A 19 -3.45 -28.17 15.89
CA ASN A 19 -2.40 -29.16 16.14
C ASN A 19 -1.37 -28.73 17.20
N GLY A 20 -1.60 -27.58 17.87
CA GLY A 20 -0.71 -27.05 18.91
C GLY A 20 0.49 -26.27 18.40
N LYS A 21 0.64 -26.07 17.10
CA LYS A 21 1.74 -25.28 16.51
C LYS A 21 1.41 -23.80 16.54
N ASP A 22 2.34 -22.99 17.04
CA ASP A 22 2.28 -21.54 16.99
C ASP A 22 3.02 -21.01 15.76
N LEU A 23 2.38 -20.10 15.07
CA LEU A 23 2.93 -19.34 13.95
C LEU A 23 2.95 -17.86 14.34
N LYS A 24 4.13 -17.24 14.25
CA LYS A 24 4.32 -15.81 14.52
C LYS A 24 4.44 -15.04 13.22
N GLY A 25 3.79 -13.89 13.16
CA GLY A 25 3.78 -13.00 12.00
C GLY A 25 2.70 -11.95 12.15
N LEU A 26 2.52 -11.10 11.15
CA LEU A 26 1.45 -10.10 11.11
C LEU A 26 0.27 -10.64 10.30
N VAL A 27 -0.93 -10.62 10.86
CA VAL A 27 -2.16 -10.93 10.12
C VAL A 27 -2.48 -9.74 9.21
N VAL A 28 -2.12 -9.87 7.92
CA VAL A 28 -2.24 -8.78 6.93
C VAL A 28 -3.57 -8.77 6.21
N GLU A 29 -4.26 -9.91 6.12
CA GLU A 29 -5.57 -10.02 5.49
C GLU A 29 -6.44 -11.01 6.26
N LYS A 30 -7.75 -10.70 6.33
CA LYS A 30 -8.79 -11.59 6.85
C LYS A 30 -9.83 -11.82 5.77
N HIS A 31 -10.09 -13.09 5.47
CA HIS A 31 -11.12 -13.53 4.54
C HIS A 31 -12.17 -14.37 5.28
N ALA A 32 -13.26 -14.69 4.60
CA ALA A 32 -14.33 -15.49 5.19
C ALA A 32 -13.90 -16.89 5.63
N ASP A 33 -12.90 -17.48 4.97
CA ASP A 33 -12.44 -18.86 5.18
C ASP A 33 -11.01 -18.98 5.69
N ARG A 34 -10.20 -17.89 5.60
CA ARG A 34 -8.77 -17.90 5.89
C ARG A 34 -8.25 -16.55 6.37
N ILE A 35 -7.06 -16.55 6.94
CA ILE A 35 -6.23 -15.37 7.15
C ILE A 35 -4.95 -15.50 6.34
N ILE A 36 -4.32 -14.36 6.05
CA ILE A 36 -2.96 -14.30 5.50
C ILE A 36 -2.04 -13.81 6.61
N LEU A 37 -1.10 -14.66 7.01
CA LEU A 37 -0.07 -14.34 7.99
C LEU A 37 1.22 -13.98 7.25
N SER A 38 1.66 -12.75 7.36
CA SER A 38 2.96 -12.29 6.85
C SER A 38 4.04 -12.61 7.87
N THR A 39 4.99 -13.44 7.48
CA THR A 39 6.19 -13.76 8.26
C THR A 39 7.40 -13.09 7.62
N GLU A 40 8.54 -13.07 8.31
CA GLU A 40 9.80 -12.50 7.76
C GLU A 40 10.19 -13.05 6.38
N LYS A 41 9.80 -14.28 6.08
CA LYS A 41 10.22 -14.99 4.86
C LYS A 41 9.15 -15.03 3.79
N LYS A 42 7.88 -15.07 4.17
CA LYS A 42 6.77 -15.26 3.23
C LYS A 42 5.42 -14.99 3.89
N GLU A 43 4.43 -14.79 3.06
CA GLU A 43 3.03 -14.79 3.47
C GLU A 43 2.47 -16.22 3.42
N ILE A 44 1.75 -16.58 4.48
CA ILE A 44 1.20 -17.94 4.66
C ILE A 44 -0.32 -17.83 4.78
N PRO A 45 -1.09 -18.48 3.88
CA PRO A 45 -2.53 -18.61 4.06
C PRO A 45 -2.83 -19.66 5.13
N ILE A 46 -3.69 -19.33 6.06
CA ILE A 46 -4.10 -20.23 7.14
C ILE A 46 -5.62 -20.28 7.14
N LEU A 47 -6.19 -21.47 6.92
CA LEU A 47 -7.63 -21.66 6.96
C LEU A 47 -8.17 -21.49 8.39
N LEU A 48 -9.25 -20.73 8.55
CA LEU A 48 -9.86 -20.46 9.86
C LEU A 48 -10.24 -21.76 10.61
N LYS A 49 -10.70 -22.79 9.90
CA LYS A 49 -11.00 -24.11 10.47
C LYS A 49 -9.80 -24.80 11.14
N GLY A 50 -8.57 -24.45 10.75
CA GLY A 50 -7.31 -24.97 11.31
C GLY A 50 -6.79 -24.17 12.49
N ILE A 51 -7.35 -23.01 12.76
CA ILE A 51 -6.93 -22.10 13.82
C ILE A 51 -7.66 -22.45 15.10
N LYS A 52 -6.90 -22.48 16.20
CA LYS A 52 -7.42 -22.63 17.57
C LYS A 52 -7.64 -21.25 18.18
N GLU A 53 -6.66 -20.37 18.04
CA GLU A 53 -6.68 -19.04 18.64
C GLU A 53 -5.79 -18.09 17.81
N ILE A 54 -6.16 -16.81 17.76
CA ILE A 54 -5.32 -15.74 17.26
C ILE A 54 -5.15 -14.74 18.40
N LYS A 55 -3.92 -14.59 18.88
CA LYS A 55 -3.53 -13.50 19.78
C LYS A 55 -2.96 -12.40 18.93
N TYR A 56 -3.69 -11.31 18.87
CA TYR A 56 -3.17 -10.08 18.24
C TYR A 56 -2.24 -9.41 19.24
N ASP A 57 -1.05 -9.08 18.79
CA ASP A 57 -0.19 -8.15 19.51
C ASP A 57 -0.81 -6.76 19.44
N ASP A 58 -0.48 -5.90 20.37
CA ASP A 58 -0.97 -4.52 20.36
C ASP A 58 -0.52 -3.85 19.05
N PRO A 59 -1.46 -3.46 18.18
CA PRO A 59 -1.12 -3.00 16.84
C PRO A 59 -0.23 -1.75 16.86
N GLU A 60 -0.37 -0.89 17.87
CA GLU A 60 0.49 0.26 18.10
C GLU A 60 1.93 -0.12 18.43
N GLN A 61 2.14 -1.20 19.20
CA GLN A 61 3.48 -1.73 19.50
C GLN A 61 4.15 -2.28 18.24
N SER A 62 3.41 -3.05 17.45
CA SER A 62 3.90 -3.58 16.18
C SER A 62 4.30 -2.46 15.22
N LEU A 63 3.49 -1.42 15.11
CA LEU A 63 3.76 -0.25 14.28
C LEU A 63 4.99 0.52 14.78
N LEU A 64 5.15 0.68 16.10
CA LEU A 64 6.34 1.31 16.70
C LEU A 64 7.61 0.53 16.35
N GLN A 65 7.60 -0.79 16.45
CA GLN A 65 8.78 -1.62 16.14
C GLN A 65 9.16 -1.59 14.67
N ILE A 66 8.17 -1.62 13.78
CA ILE A 66 8.40 -1.43 12.34
C ILE A 66 9.04 -0.05 12.10
N GLY A 67 8.52 1.00 12.74
CA GLY A 67 9.10 2.33 12.67
C GLY A 67 10.56 2.35 13.13
N LYS A 68 10.89 1.74 14.27
CA LYS A 68 12.26 1.63 14.79
C LYS A 68 13.20 0.89 13.82
N SER A 69 12.72 -0.14 13.14
CA SER A 69 13.50 -0.85 12.12
C SER A 69 13.85 0.06 10.95
N TYR A 70 12.87 0.84 10.45
CA TYR A 70 13.13 1.80 9.37
C TYR A 70 14.02 2.96 9.83
N GLU A 71 13.91 3.38 11.09
CA GLU A 71 14.80 4.37 11.69
C GLU A 71 16.25 3.88 11.69
N ALA A 72 16.50 2.63 12.11
CA ALA A 72 17.82 2.01 12.09
C ALA A 72 18.42 1.94 10.68
N ASP A 73 17.56 1.75 9.66
CA ASP A 73 17.95 1.75 8.24
C ASP A 73 18.18 3.17 7.67
N GLY A 74 18.04 4.23 8.47
CA GLY A 74 18.12 5.62 8.00
C GLY A 74 16.96 6.09 7.14
N LYS A 75 15.86 5.35 7.12
CA LYS A 75 14.64 5.68 6.33
C LYS A 75 13.66 6.50 7.18
N TRP A 76 14.10 7.69 7.60
CA TRP A 76 13.43 8.55 8.57
C TRP A 76 11.97 8.87 8.24
N ALA A 77 11.67 9.14 6.95
CA ALA A 77 10.32 9.46 6.50
C ALA A 77 9.34 8.30 6.68
N VAL A 78 9.83 7.09 6.41
CA VAL A 78 9.03 5.87 6.57
C VAL A 78 8.84 5.56 8.05
N ALA A 79 9.91 5.70 8.86
CA ALA A 79 9.84 5.53 10.30
C ALA A 79 8.80 6.47 10.94
N LEU A 80 8.82 7.76 10.58
CA LEU A 80 7.84 8.73 11.04
C LEU A 80 6.41 8.31 10.72
N ALA A 81 6.16 7.84 9.50
CA ALA A 81 4.82 7.41 9.11
C ALA A 81 4.30 6.23 9.96
N TYR A 82 5.18 5.30 10.33
CA TYR A 82 4.81 4.21 11.22
C TYR A 82 4.55 4.67 12.65
N TYR A 83 5.33 5.63 13.17
CA TYR A 83 5.09 6.21 14.49
C TYR A 83 3.78 6.99 14.54
N GLU A 84 3.48 7.79 13.51
CA GLU A 84 2.21 8.50 13.39
C GLU A 84 1.04 7.53 13.28
N LYS A 85 1.22 6.42 12.57
CA LYS A 85 0.19 5.37 12.48
C LYS A 85 -0.03 4.68 13.83
N ALA A 86 1.01 4.44 14.62
CA ALA A 86 0.88 3.94 15.98
C ALA A 86 0.05 4.90 16.86
N LEU A 87 0.24 6.21 16.69
CA LEU A 87 -0.52 7.25 17.39
C LEU A 87 -1.97 7.39 16.88
N GLU A 88 -2.24 7.07 15.61
CA GLU A 88 -3.62 6.98 15.11
C GLU A 88 -4.40 5.84 15.78
N VAL A 89 -3.70 4.74 16.13
CA VAL A 89 -4.29 3.58 16.83
C VAL A 89 -4.44 3.87 18.32
N ASN A 90 -3.38 4.39 18.95
CA ASN A 90 -3.36 4.73 20.37
C ASN A 90 -2.75 6.13 20.55
N PRO A 91 -3.59 7.19 20.66
CA PRO A 91 -3.12 8.56 20.81
C PRO A 91 -2.30 8.82 22.07
N ASP A 92 -2.44 7.97 23.10
CA ASP A 92 -1.74 8.11 24.38
C ASP A 92 -0.45 7.28 24.47
N PHE A 93 -0.02 6.70 23.35
CA PHE A 93 1.18 5.87 23.30
C PHE A 93 2.46 6.71 23.35
N GLU A 94 2.99 6.92 24.56
CA GLU A 94 4.11 7.83 24.83
C GLU A 94 5.39 7.50 24.05
N GLU A 95 5.72 6.22 23.90
CA GLU A 95 6.92 5.84 23.14
C GLU A 95 6.84 6.27 21.66
N ALA A 96 5.66 6.12 21.06
CA ALA A 96 5.45 6.56 19.69
C ALA A 96 5.45 8.09 19.56
N LYS A 97 4.93 8.82 20.57
CA LYS A 97 5.02 10.30 20.63
C LYS A 97 6.47 10.76 20.60
N VAL A 98 7.29 10.19 21.47
CA VAL A 98 8.73 10.53 21.58
C VAL A 98 9.45 10.19 20.28
N ALA A 99 9.21 9.00 19.71
CA ALA A 99 9.83 8.57 18.48
C ALA A 99 9.41 9.47 17.30
N ALA A 100 8.12 9.77 17.14
CA ALA A 100 7.62 10.65 16.09
C ALA A 100 8.22 12.06 16.20
N GLN A 101 8.29 12.60 17.42
CA GLN A 101 8.89 13.91 17.65
C GLN A 101 10.39 13.92 17.32
N GLY A 102 11.11 12.85 17.68
CA GLY A 102 12.52 12.67 17.31
C GLY A 102 12.73 12.68 15.79
N MET A 103 11.85 11.98 15.03
CA MET A 103 11.92 11.97 13.58
C MET A 103 11.58 13.32 12.95
N ARG A 104 10.57 14.02 13.47
CA ARG A 104 10.23 15.38 13.02
C ARG A 104 11.39 16.35 13.22
N ASN A 105 12.05 16.26 14.36
CA ASN A 105 13.23 17.09 14.66
C ASN A 105 14.40 16.79 13.71
N ARG A 106 14.65 15.52 13.40
CA ARG A 106 15.68 15.13 12.40
C ARG A 106 15.35 15.62 11.00
N PHE A 107 14.10 15.48 10.56
CA PHE A 107 13.63 16.01 9.28
C PHE A 107 13.89 17.51 9.17
N TRP A 108 13.64 18.22 10.25
CA TRP A 108 13.85 19.65 10.31
C TRP A 108 15.34 20.01 10.25
N ALA A 109 16.20 19.27 10.97
CA ALA A 109 17.64 19.47 10.94
C ALA A 109 18.29 19.17 9.58
N GLU A 110 17.74 18.23 8.82
CA GLU A 110 18.24 17.88 7.47
C GLU A 110 17.74 18.83 6.37
N THR A 111 16.58 19.47 6.56
CA THR A 111 15.97 20.35 5.55
C THR A 111 16.36 21.81 5.67
N THR A 112 16.87 22.21 6.80
CA THR A 112 17.46 23.53 7.06
C THR A 112 18.94 23.36 7.34
N GLU A 113 19.80 24.26 6.83
CA GLU A 113 21.15 24.37 7.36
C GLU A 113 21.00 24.62 8.87
N GLY A 114 21.15 23.55 9.65
CA GLY A 114 20.83 23.54 11.08
C GLY A 114 21.63 24.57 11.87
N PRO A 115 21.12 24.98 13.03
CA PRO A 115 21.80 25.94 13.88
C PRO A 115 23.22 25.48 14.19
N LYS A 116 24.19 26.39 14.00
CA LYS A 116 25.62 26.08 14.07
C LYS A 116 26.13 25.86 15.49
N ASN A 117 25.31 26.15 16.50
CA ASN A 117 25.69 26.00 17.91
C ASN A 117 24.53 25.50 18.80
N GLU A 118 24.87 24.99 19.99
CA GLU A 118 23.94 24.38 20.94
C GLU A 118 22.93 25.38 21.52
N ILE A 119 23.32 26.66 21.59
CA ILE A 119 22.47 27.76 22.12
C ILE A 119 21.34 28.06 21.11
N GLU A 120 21.66 28.11 19.83
CA GLU A 120 20.66 28.27 18.76
C GLU A 120 19.72 27.10 18.71
N LYS A 121 20.22 25.85 18.90
CA LYS A 121 19.38 24.66 19.02
C LYS A 121 18.41 24.74 20.20
N GLN A 122 18.87 25.15 21.37
CA GLN A 122 18.01 25.31 22.55
C GLN A 122 16.99 26.43 22.36
N GLN A 123 17.38 27.55 21.76
CA GLN A 123 16.50 28.68 21.49
C GLN A 123 15.43 28.30 20.46
N LEU A 124 15.80 27.56 19.40
CA LEU A 124 14.86 27.00 18.40
C LEU A 124 13.93 25.94 18.98
N LEU A 125 14.41 25.13 19.94
CA LEU A 125 13.55 24.19 20.68
C LEU A 125 12.54 24.95 21.58
N TYR A 126 12.96 26.05 22.22
CA TYR A 126 12.09 26.91 23.03
C TYR A 126 11.07 27.66 22.17
N ASP A 127 11.51 28.18 21.02
CA ASP A 127 10.66 28.86 20.04
C ASP A 127 9.72 27.87 19.31
N SER A 128 10.15 26.61 19.08
CA SER A 128 9.31 25.61 18.47
C SER A 128 8.16 25.12 19.34
N TRP A 129 8.32 25.16 20.67
CA TRP A 129 7.23 24.94 21.63
C TRP A 129 6.18 26.07 21.60
N GLY A 130 6.61 27.31 21.29
CA GLY A 130 5.73 28.47 21.05
C GLY A 130 5.20 28.55 19.60
N GLN A 131 5.87 27.88 18.65
CA GLN A 131 5.65 27.99 17.21
C GLN A 131 5.18 26.69 16.54
N SER A 132 4.56 25.77 17.26
CA SER A 132 3.95 24.56 16.66
C SER A 132 3.09 24.91 15.43
N ARG A 133 2.47 26.09 15.42
CA ARG A 133 1.71 26.63 14.27
C ARG A 133 2.57 26.94 13.03
N SER A 134 3.84 27.29 13.19
CA SER A 134 4.71 27.64 12.05
C SER A 134 5.30 26.39 11.40
N ILE A 135 5.60 25.34 12.16
CA ILE A 135 6.06 24.04 11.64
C ILE A 135 4.93 23.36 10.87
N ASP A 136 3.72 23.32 11.41
CA ASP A 136 2.55 22.81 10.72
C ASP A 136 2.27 23.59 9.44
N ALA A 137 2.46 24.91 9.44
CA ALA A 137 2.31 25.73 8.24
C ALA A 137 3.39 25.42 7.18
N LEU A 138 4.65 25.20 7.60
CA LEU A 138 5.74 24.81 6.69
C LEU A 138 5.54 23.42 6.12
N ILE A 139 5.16 22.44 6.96
CA ILE A 139 4.83 21.09 6.51
C ILE A 139 3.66 21.16 5.51
N LYS A 140 2.61 21.91 5.84
CA LYS A 140 1.45 22.08 4.96
C LYS A 140 1.81 22.75 3.64
N LYS A 141 2.70 23.75 3.67
CA LYS A 141 3.23 24.41 2.48
C LYS A 141 4.00 23.41 1.61
N GLN A 142 4.94 22.63 2.18
CA GLN A 142 5.71 21.63 1.46
C GLN A 142 4.82 20.57 0.83
N VAL A 143 3.85 20.05 1.57
CA VAL A 143 2.87 19.06 1.05
C VAL A 143 2.08 19.64 -0.14
N THR A 144 1.76 20.93 -0.09
CA THR A 144 1.05 21.60 -1.19
C THR A 144 1.95 21.78 -2.41
N GLU A 145 3.22 22.13 -2.21
CA GLU A 145 4.23 22.24 -3.27
C GLU A 145 4.50 20.88 -3.92
N ASP A 146 4.65 19.82 -3.14
CA ASP A 146 4.82 18.44 -3.64
C ASP A 146 3.59 17.99 -4.44
N ALA A 147 2.38 18.27 -3.96
CA ALA A 147 1.15 17.98 -4.69
C ALA A 147 1.06 18.73 -6.03
N LYS A 148 1.49 19.99 -6.05
CA LYS A 148 1.57 20.80 -7.28
C LYS A 148 2.62 20.23 -8.24
N ALA A 149 3.81 19.89 -7.75
CA ALA A 149 4.87 19.30 -8.55
C ALA A 149 4.45 17.97 -9.19
N LEU A 150 3.71 17.11 -8.47
CA LEU A 150 3.15 15.87 -9.01
C LEU A 150 2.11 16.14 -10.09
N LYS A 151 1.22 17.11 -9.86
CA LYS A 151 0.20 17.48 -10.83
C LYS A 151 0.85 18.03 -12.10
N ASP A 152 1.79 18.95 -11.97
CA ASP A 152 2.42 19.62 -13.10
C ASP A 152 3.38 18.69 -13.87
N GLY A 153 4.11 17.80 -13.16
CA GLY A 153 5.05 16.85 -13.75
C GLY A 153 4.37 15.60 -14.28
N LEU A 154 3.80 14.78 -13.41
CA LEU A 154 3.23 13.47 -13.77
C LEU A 154 1.74 13.54 -14.13
N GLY A 155 1.06 14.64 -13.85
CA GLY A 155 -0.37 14.79 -14.11
C GLY A 155 -1.28 14.05 -13.12
N ILE A 156 -0.81 13.80 -11.89
CA ILE A 156 -1.61 13.08 -10.89
C ILE A 156 -1.88 13.92 -9.64
N ARG A 157 -3.04 13.67 -9.04
CA ARG A 157 -3.35 14.08 -7.68
C ARG A 157 -3.66 12.84 -6.85
N LEU A 158 -3.04 12.77 -5.68
CA LEU A 158 -3.20 11.67 -4.74
C LEU A 158 -4.10 12.08 -3.58
N GLY A 159 -4.88 11.13 -3.08
CA GLY A 159 -5.69 11.27 -1.88
C GLY A 159 -5.66 9.99 -1.06
N LYS A 160 -6.23 10.02 0.14
CA LYS A 160 -6.30 8.87 1.04
C LYS A 160 -7.76 8.42 1.21
N LYS A 161 -7.98 7.11 1.13
CA LYS A 161 -9.27 6.50 1.49
C LYS A 161 -9.00 5.20 2.26
N GLY A 162 -9.35 5.21 3.54
CA GLY A 162 -8.95 4.14 4.48
C GLY A 162 -7.42 4.08 4.59
N ASP A 163 -6.85 2.88 4.57
CA ASP A 163 -5.42 2.63 4.70
C ASP A 163 -4.63 2.79 3.38
N TRP A 164 -5.29 3.19 2.29
CA TRP A 164 -4.69 3.23 0.96
C TRP A 164 -4.61 4.63 0.41
N VAL A 165 -3.47 4.96 -0.16
CA VAL A 165 -3.34 6.12 -1.03
C VAL A 165 -3.91 5.76 -2.40
N ARG A 166 -4.71 6.66 -2.96
CA ARG A 166 -5.39 6.50 -4.25
C ARG A 166 -5.08 7.64 -5.19
N VAL A 167 -5.16 7.34 -6.46
CA VAL A 167 -5.16 8.34 -7.51
C VAL A 167 -6.54 8.99 -7.59
N GLU A 168 -6.63 10.29 -7.31
CA GLU A 168 -7.89 11.05 -7.39
C GLU A 168 -8.12 11.66 -8.77
N VAL A 169 -7.04 12.11 -9.40
CA VAL A 169 -7.08 12.74 -10.72
C VAL A 169 -5.88 12.27 -11.53
N VAL A 170 -6.11 12.01 -12.81
CA VAL A 170 -5.07 11.75 -13.82
C VAL A 170 -5.33 12.66 -15.00
N ASP A 171 -4.31 13.39 -15.42
CA ASP A 171 -4.34 14.22 -16.63
C ASP A 171 -3.99 13.36 -17.84
N SER A 172 -4.89 13.30 -18.81
CA SER A 172 -4.75 12.47 -20.01
C SER A 172 -3.61 12.90 -20.94
N SER A 173 -3.06 14.11 -20.75
CA SER A 173 -1.93 14.62 -21.53
C SER A 173 -0.55 14.29 -20.93
N LYS A 174 -0.51 13.61 -19.77
CA LYS A 174 0.71 13.42 -18.99
C LYS A 174 1.15 11.95 -18.89
N ASP A 175 2.39 11.77 -18.44
CA ASP A 175 3.08 10.47 -18.40
C ASP A 175 2.35 9.41 -17.56
N ALA A 176 1.68 9.80 -16.47
CA ALA A 176 0.92 8.85 -15.66
C ALA A 176 -0.25 8.22 -16.43
N TRP A 177 -0.95 8.99 -17.27
CA TRP A 177 -2.00 8.46 -18.13
C TRP A 177 -1.42 7.50 -19.18
N LEU A 178 -0.29 7.88 -19.80
CA LEU A 178 0.40 7.05 -20.79
C LEU A 178 0.87 5.73 -20.17
N ALA A 179 1.30 5.75 -18.92
CA ALA A 179 1.63 4.55 -18.13
C ALA A 179 0.38 3.71 -17.74
N GLY A 180 -0.82 4.22 -18.03
CA GLY A 180 -2.08 3.50 -17.80
C GLY A 180 -2.69 3.70 -16.42
N LEU A 181 -2.25 4.71 -15.64
CA LEU A 181 -2.91 5.06 -14.38
C LEU A 181 -4.30 5.61 -14.64
N GLN A 182 -5.21 5.35 -13.70
CA GLN A 182 -6.59 5.83 -13.75
C GLN A 182 -7.04 6.35 -12.38
N LYS A 183 -8.08 7.15 -12.39
CA LYS A 183 -8.77 7.58 -11.17
C LYS A 183 -9.22 6.35 -10.36
N ASN A 184 -9.11 6.43 -9.05
CA ASN A 184 -9.40 5.40 -8.06
C ASN A 184 -8.40 4.22 -7.99
N ASP A 185 -7.32 4.21 -8.75
CA ASP A 185 -6.25 3.24 -8.55
C ASP A 185 -5.73 3.33 -7.10
N ARG A 186 -5.67 2.19 -6.43
CA ARG A 186 -5.06 2.05 -5.12
C ARG A 186 -3.58 1.77 -5.31
N LEU A 187 -2.72 2.63 -4.78
CA LEU A 187 -1.27 2.46 -4.90
C LEU A 187 -0.79 1.43 -3.88
N VAL A 188 -0.06 0.43 -4.34
CA VAL A 188 0.41 -0.71 -3.53
C VAL A 188 1.88 -0.56 -3.17
N SER A 189 2.74 -0.35 -4.17
CA SER A 189 4.17 -0.19 -3.99
C SER A 189 4.79 0.71 -5.05
N ILE A 190 5.95 1.30 -4.74
CA ILE A 190 6.86 1.96 -5.68
C ILE A 190 8.20 1.21 -5.58
N ASP A 191 8.71 0.71 -6.71
CA ASP A 191 9.95 -0.07 -6.78
C ASP A 191 10.03 -1.19 -5.73
N GLY A 192 8.90 -1.87 -5.51
CA GLY A 192 8.77 -2.93 -4.51
C GLY A 192 8.63 -2.45 -3.06
N GLN A 193 8.73 -1.15 -2.79
CA GLN A 193 8.50 -0.60 -1.46
C GLN A 193 7.01 -0.37 -1.22
N SER A 194 6.44 -1.04 -0.22
CA SER A 194 5.02 -0.93 0.12
C SER A 194 4.65 0.51 0.49
N LEU A 195 3.53 0.96 -0.07
CA LEU A 195 2.92 2.26 0.26
C LEU A 195 1.78 2.13 1.29
N ARG A 196 1.51 0.91 1.74
CA ARG A 196 0.49 0.64 2.75
C ARG A 196 0.85 1.38 4.03
N TYR A 197 -0.13 2.00 4.65
CA TYR A 197 0.00 2.81 5.87
C TYR A 197 0.77 4.13 5.73
N LEU A 198 1.39 4.44 4.60
CA LEU A 198 1.98 5.75 4.38
C LEU A 198 0.90 6.82 4.25
N ASN A 199 1.20 8.03 4.73
CA ASN A 199 0.35 9.18 4.45
C ASN A 199 0.58 9.70 3.01
N VAL A 200 -0.35 10.52 2.53
CA VAL A 200 -0.29 11.05 1.15
C VAL A 200 0.99 11.83 0.89
N ALA A 201 1.44 12.63 1.86
CA ALA A 201 2.64 13.46 1.72
C ALA A 201 3.91 12.62 1.50
N LEU A 202 4.06 11.53 2.24
CA LEU A 202 5.20 10.61 2.07
C LEU A 202 5.16 9.90 0.72
N VAL A 203 3.97 9.49 0.28
CA VAL A 203 3.81 8.90 -1.05
C VAL A 203 4.13 9.93 -2.14
N GLN A 204 3.67 11.18 -2.02
CA GLN A 204 4.03 12.27 -2.93
C GLN A 204 5.56 12.46 -3.01
N LYS A 205 6.22 12.49 -1.87
CA LYS A 205 7.69 12.60 -1.79
C LYS A 205 8.40 11.42 -2.46
N SER A 206 7.87 10.18 -2.30
CA SER A 206 8.42 9.01 -2.98
C SER A 206 8.34 9.13 -4.50
N PHE A 207 7.24 9.69 -5.03
CA PHE A 207 7.12 9.98 -6.46
C PHE A 207 8.08 11.06 -6.93
N LEU A 208 8.40 12.05 -6.11
CA LEU A 208 9.26 13.18 -6.46
C LEU A 208 10.76 12.91 -6.24
N SER A 209 11.11 11.78 -5.64
CA SER A 209 12.50 11.41 -5.36
C SER A 209 13.35 11.43 -6.66
N PRO A 210 14.52 12.12 -6.66
CA PRO A 210 15.33 12.27 -7.86
C PRO A 210 16.08 11.01 -8.31
N ARG A 211 15.92 9.90 -7.60
CA ARG A 211 16.78 8.70 -7.78
C ARG A 211 16.60 7.97 -9.10
N TYR A 212 15.52 8.21 -9.86
CA TYR A 212 15.24 7.41 -11.05
C TYR A 212 14.66 8.23 -12.21
N SER A 213 15.11 7.96 -13.42
CA SER A 213 14.46 8.40 -14.66
C SER A 213 13.13 7.69 -14.92
N GLY A 214 12.85 6.64 -14.16
CA GLY A 214 11.62 5.87 -14.19
C GLY A 214 11.52 5.00 -12.94
N PHE A 215 10.32 4.57 -12.61
CA PHE A 215 10.03 3.69 -11.47
C PHE A 215 8.85 2.76 -11.78
N THR A 216 8.87 1.62 -11.12
CA THR A 216 7.81 0.62 -11.21
C THR A 216 6.76 0.91 -10.14
N LEU A 217 5.51 1.03 -10.54
CA LEU A 217 4.38 1.23 -9.66
C LEU A 217 3.47 0.00 -9.71
N GLU A 218 3.21 -0.57 -8.54
CA GLU A 218 2.16 -1.58 -8.40
C GLU A 218 0.88 -0.93 -7.89
N LEU A 219 -0.22 -1.30 -8.51
CA LEU A 219 -1.54 -0.76 -8.18
C LEU A 219 -2.60 -1.87 -8.14
N LYS A 220 -3.66 -1.62 -7.35
CA LYS A 220 -4.90 -2.40 -7.40
C LYS A 220 -6.00 -1.54 -8.01
N ARG A 221 -6.79 -2.14 -8.90
CA ARG A 221 -7.91 -1.48 -9.58
C ARG A 221 -9.14 -2.37 -9.56
N ASP A 222 -10.28 -1.75 -9.30
CA ASP A 222 -11.56 -2.42 -9.44
C ASP A 222 -12.07 -2.21 -10.87
N ILE A 223 -12.22 -3.29 -11.60
CA ILE A 223 -12.77 -3.35 -12.96
C ILE A 223 -14.23 -3.77 -12.85
N PHE A 224 -15.11 -3.01 -13.46
CA PHE A 224 -16.54 -3.27 -13.44
C PHE A 224 -16.96 -3.82 -14.80
N LEU A 225 -17.31 -5.10 -14.84
CA LEU A 225 -17.90 -5.73 -16.01
C LEU A 225 -19.42 -5.67 -15.85
N HIS A 226 -20.08 -4.90 -16.70
CA HIS A 226 -21.54 -4.88 -16.78
C HIS A 226 -21.95 -6.04 -17.72
N LYS A 227 -22.79 -6.92 -17.24
CA LYS A 227 -23.30 -8.02 -18.00
C LYS A 227 -24.45 -7.56 -18.88
N ASP A 228 -24.34 -7.74 -20.18
CA ASP A 228 -25.49 -7.76 -21.06
C ASP A 228 -26.17 -9.13 -20.95
N HIS A 229 -27.48 -9.22 -21.17
CA HIS A 229 -28.32 -10.41 -20.89
C HIS A 229 -27.87 -11.73 -21.53
N ASN A 230 -26.86 -11.72 -22.38
CA ASN A 230 -26.36 -12.85 -23.13
C ASN A 230 -25.08 -13.53 -22.59
N GLU A 231 -24.38 -12.89 -21.65
CA GLU A 231 -23.10 -13.42 -21.16
C GLU A 231 -23.31 -14.42 -20.01
N LYS A 232 -22.89 -15.67 -20.26
CA LYS A 232 -23.05 -16.80 -19.32
C LYS A 232 -21.70 -17.31 -18.78
N SER A 233 -20.60 -16.94 -19.44
CA SER A 233 -19.26 -17.42 -19.10
C SER A 233 -18.22 -16.30 -19.16
N LEU A 234 -17.02 -16.52 -18.58
CA LEU A 234 -15.89 -15.60 -18.68
C LEU A 234 -15.48 -15.29 -20.12
N GLY A 235 -15.57 -16.29 -21.01
CA GLY A 235 -15.24 -16.14 -22.41
C GLY A 235 -16.13 -15.12 -23.12
N ASP A 236 -17.38 -14.97 -22.69
CA ASP A 236 -18.33 -14.02 -23.26
C ASP A 236 -17.95 -12.57 -22.96
N PHE A 237 -17.20 -12.33 -21.87
CA PHE A 237 -16.62 -11.00 -21.59
C PHE A 237 -15.40 -10.70 -22.45
N GLY A 238 -14.85 -11.69 -23.17
CA GLY A 238 -13.73 -11.55 -24.10
C GLY A 238 -12.36 -11.57 -23.42
N PHE A 239 -12.17 -12.39 -22.39
CA PHE A 239 -10.87 -12.68 -21.80
C PHE A 239 -10.81 -14.10 -21.21
N GLU A 240 -9.60 -14.54 -20.96
CA GLU A 240 -9.32 -15.84 -20.33
C GLU A 240 -8.58 -15.63 -19.01
N LEU A 241 -8.72 -16.58 -18.09
CA LEU A 241 -7.94 -16.67 -16.87
C LEU A 241 -7.04 -17.90 -16.91
N ARG A 242 -5.77 -17.68 -16.60
CA ARG A 242 -4.78 -18.74 -16.48
C ARG A 242 -4.15 -18.72 -15.10
N LEU A 243 -4.08 -19.89 -14.47
CA LEU A 243 -3.36 -20.04 -13.21
C LEU A 243 -1.85 -20.06 -13.51
N GLN A 244 -1.14 -19.09 -12.95
CA GLN A 244 0.32 -18.97 -12.97
C GLN A 244 0.88 -19.03 -11.56
N TYR A 245 2.21 -19.04 -11.42
CA TYR A 245 2.89 -19.05 -10.12
C TYR A 245 2.46 -17.90 -9.21
N GLN A 246 2.21 -16.73 -9.78
CA GLN A 246 1.78 -15.51 -9.06
C GLN A 246 0.28 -15.51 -8.73
N GLY A 247 -0.51 -16.39 -9.31
CA GLY A 247 -1.96 -16.48 -9.16
C GLY A 247 -2.71 -16.46 -10.49
N LEU A 248 -3.96 -16.07 -10.46
CA LEU A 248 -4.83 -16.03 -11.64
C LEU A 248 -4.54 -14.80 -12.50
N THR A 249 -4.00 -15.03 -13.67
CA THR A 249 -3.60 -13.97 -14.60
C THR A 249 -4.58 -13.88 -15.76
N VAL A 250 -4.95 -12.66 -16.12
CA VAL A 250 -5.77 -12.34 -17.29
C VAL A 250 -4.95 -12.51 -18.56
N GLN A 251 -5.51 -13.19 -19.55
CA GLN A 251 -4.91 -13.40 -20.86
C GLN A 251 -5.94 -13.30 -21.98
N ASN A 252 -5.46 -13.12 -23.20
CA ASN A 252 -6.28 -13.11 -24.42
C ASN A 252 -7.45 -12.12 -24.35
N VAL A 253 -7.20 -10.90 -23.85
CA VAL A 253 -8.20 -9.84 -23.87
C VAL A 253 -8.49 -9.44 -25.30
N GLN A 254 -9.69 -9.81 -25.77
CA GLN A 254 -10.12 -9.58 -27.14
C GLN A 254 -10.36 -8.10 -27.44
N SER A 255 -9.90 -7.66 -28.61
CA SER A 255 -10.12 -6.28 -29.05
C SER A 255 -11.62 -5.99 -29.23
N GLY A 256 -12.06 -4.84 -28.72
CA GLY A 256 -13.48 -4.44 -28.77
C GLY A 256 -14.38 -5.16 -27.77
N SER A 257 -13.86 -6.12 -27.01
CA SER A 257 -14.62 -6.83 -25.99
C SER A 257 -15.04 -5.96 -24.81
N LEU A 258 -15.97 -6.47 -24.02
CA LEU A 258 -16.39 -5.82 -22.77
C LEU A 258 -15.21 -5.68 -21.79
N ALA A 259 -14.39 -6.73 -21.68
CA ALA A 259 -13.19 -6.71 -20.84
C ALA A 259 -12.23 -5.57 -21.23
N GLN A 260 -11.91 -5.43 -22.51
CA GLN A 260 -11.05 -4.35 -22.99
C GLN A 260 -11.65 -2.96 -22.73
N ARG A 261 -12.94 -2.77 -23.04
CA ARG A 261 -13.65 -1.50 -22.81
C ARG A 261 -13.70 -1.12 -21.32
N SER A 262 -13.78 -2.12 -20.45
CA SER A 262 -13.75 -1.92 -18.99
C SER A 262 -12.33 -1.68 -18.46
N GLY A 263 -11.29 -1.74 -19.30
CA GLY A 263 -9.91 -1.43 -18.95
C GLY A 263 -9.10 -2.62 -18.44
N LEU A 264 -9.58 -3.86 -18.62
CA LEU A 264 -8.82 -5.08 -18.36
C LEU A 264 -7.71 -5.22 -19.42
N LYS A 265 -6.55 -5.74 -19.02
CA LYS A 265 -5.38 -5.94 -19.90
C LYS A 265 -4.77 -7.32 -19.67
N ASP A 266 -4.12 -7.83 -20.70
CA ASP A 266 -3.27 -9.01 -20.55
C ASP A 266 -2.18 -8.77 -19.52
N GLY A 267 -1.94 -9.77 -18.69
CA GLY A 267 -0.99 -9.70 -17.59
C GLY A 267 -1.55 -9.16 -16.26
N ASP A 268 -2.79 -8.68 -16.22
CA ASP A 268 -3.45 -8.30 -14.96
C ASP A 268 -3.56 -9.53 -14.06
N LEU A 269 -3.15 -9.39 -12.80
CA LEU A 269 -3.32 -10.43 -11.79
C LEU A 269 -4.67 -10.24 -11.09
N LEU A 270 -5.59 -11.19 -11.22
CA LEU A 270 -6.87 -11.15 -10.54
C LEU A 270 -6.70 -11.47 -9.07
N VAL A 271 -6.91 -10.49 -8.18
CA VAL A 271 -6.70 -10.63 -6.73
C VAL A 271 -7.98 -10.73 -5.92
N ALA A 272 -9.11 -10.25 -6.45
CA ALA A 272 -10.42 -10.45 -5.83
C ALA A 272 -11.55 -10.45 -6.85
N LEU A 273 -12.65 -11.15 -6.51
CA LEU A 273 -13.91 -11.18 -7.22
C LEU A 273 -15.02 -10.78 -6.26
N GLY A 274 -15.76 -9.73 -6.57
CA GLY A 274 -16.84 -9.24 -5.69
C GLY A 274 -16.37 -8.90 -4.28
N GLY A 275 -15.10 -8.52 -4.12
CA GLY A 275 -14.49 -8.26 -2.81
C GLY A 275 -13.91 -9.50 -2.11
N ALA A 276 -14.21 -10.73 -2.57
CA ALA A 276 -13.61 -11.95 -2.05
C ALA A 276 -12.25 -12.21 -2.72
N SER A 277 -11.19 -12.47 -1.91
CA SER A 277 -9.85 -12.74 -2.44
C SER A 277 -9.83 -14.01 -3.30
N THR A 278 -9.18 -13.91 -4.47
CA THR A 278 -8.92 -15.05 -5.36
C THR A 278 -7.58 -15.72 -5.10
N ARG A 279 -6.77 -15.17 -4.17
CA ARG A 279 -5.51 -15.78 -3.76
C ARG A 279 -5.80 -17.17 -3.20
N TYR A 280 -5.25 -18.22 -3.76
CA TYR A 280 -5.49 -19.62 -3.39
C TYR A 280 -6.87 -20.20 -3.80
N THR A 281 -7.64 -19.50 -4.62
CA THR A 281 -8.87 -20.02 -5.23
C THR A 281 -8.50 -20.75 -6.51
N SER A 282 -9.01 -21.96 -6.68
CA SER A 282 -8.79 -22.71 -7.93
C SER A 282 -9.56 -22.08 -9.10
N LEU A 283 -9.06 -22.26 -10.30
CA LEU A 283 -9.75 -21.78 -11.51
C LEU A 283 -11.19 -22.33 -11.63
N THR A 284 -11.40 -23.59 -11.25
CA THR A 284 -12.73 -24.23 -11.26
C THR A 284 -13.67 -23.58 -10.24
N GLU A 285 -13.19 -23.33 -9.03
CA GLU A 285 -13.96 -22.66 -7.97
C GLU A 285 -14.30 -21.23 -8.37
N LEU A 286 -13.34 -20.50 -8.98
CA LEU A 286 -13.59 -19.15 -9.45
C LEU A 286 -14.65 -19.09 -10.56
N LYS A 287 -14.57 -19.99 -11.54
CA LYS A 287 -15.61 -20.10 -12.59
C LYS A 287 -16.98 -20.31 -11.98
N LYS A 288 -17.08 -21.23 -11.00
CA LYS A 288 -18.33 -21.48 -10.27
C LYS A 288 -18.81 -20.26 -9.50
N LEU A 289 -17.91 -19.52 -8.85
CA LEU A 289 -18.26 -18.27 -8.14
C LEU A 289 -18.78 -17.19 -9.11
N ILE A 290 -18.18 -17.07 -10.28
CA ILE A 290 -18.63 -16.12 -11.31
C ILE A 290 -20.01 -16.53 -11.82
N GLU A 291 -20.23 -17.81 -12.11
CA GLU A 291 -21.51 -18.34 -12.57
C GLU A 291 -22.63 -18.18 -11.52
N GLN A 292 -22.30 -18.31 -10.22
CA GLN A 292 -23.26 -18.16 -9.13
C GLN A 292 -23.58 -16.69 -8.77
N ASN A 293 -22.63 -15.76 -8.98
CA ASN A 293 -22.79 -14.34 -8.64
C ASN A 293 -23.12 -13.49 -9.87
N LEU A 294 -23.80 -14.08 -10.84
CA LEU A 294 -24.16 -13.43 -12.11
C LEU A 294 -25.36 -12.46 -11.98
N ASP A 295 -25.38 -11.66 -10.92
CA ASP A 295 -26.16 -10.42 -10.93
C ASP A 295 -25.55 -9.43 -11.93
N ASP A 296 -26.29 -8.43 -12.36
CA ASP A 296 -26.00 -7.53 -13.50
C ASP A 296 -24.60 -6.90 -13.55
N ARG A 297 -23.75 -7.10 -12.53
CA ARG A 297 -22.44 -6.46 -12.38
C ARG A 297 -21.41 -7.38 -11.71
N VAL A 298 -20.35 -7.70 -12.44
CA VAL A 298 -19.18 -8.40 -11.90
C VAL A 298 -18.09 -7.39 -11.57
N VAL A 299 -17.56 -7.43 -10.35
CA VAL A 299 -16.45 -6.57 -9.90
C VAL A 299 -15.18 -7.43 -9.78
N LEU A 300 -14.21 -7.16 -10.63
CA LEU A 300 -12.88 -7.76 -10.59
C LEU A 300 -11.91 -6.79 -9.95
N THR A 301 -11.22 -7.17 -8.87
CA THR A 301 -10.07 -6.41 -8.39
C THR A 301 -8.81 -7.00 -8.98
N ILE A 302 -8.10 -6.21 -9.75
CA ILE A 302 -6.83 -6.60 -10.37
C ILE A 302 -5.64 -5.95 -9.67
N HIS A 303 -4.49 -6.63 -9.73
CA HIS A 303 -3.18 -6.08 -9.42
C HIS A 303 -2.43 -5.89 -10.74
N ARG A 304 -1.93 -4.70 -10.97
CA ARG A 304 -1.25 -4.31 -12.21
C ARG A 304 0.06 -3.60 -11.90
N THR A 305 1.06 -3.88 -12.70
CA THR A 305 2.34 -3.17 -12.69
C THR A 305 2.34 -2.12 -13.81
N ALA A 306 2.68 -0.88 -13.47
CA ALA A 306 2.85 0.22 -14.41
C ALA A 306 4.27 0.75 -14.32
N LEU A 307 4.91 1.02 -15.46
CA LEU A 307 6.21 1.67 -15.53
C LEU A 307 5.99 3.15 -15.84
N LEU A 308 6.35 4.02 -14.91
CA LEU A 308 6.36 5.45 -15.13
C LEU A 308 7.79 5.91 -15.48
N THR A 309 7.92 6.56 -16.61
CA THR A 309 9.16 7.20 -17.03
C THR A 309 9.00 8.70 -16.88
N ARG A 310 10.01 9.37 -16.31
CA ARG A 310 10.11 10.83 -16.33
C ARG A 310 10.86 11.24 -17.59
N LYS A 311 10.25 12.08 -18.37
CA LYS A 311 10.93 12.77 -19.47
C LYS A 311 11.64 14.02 -18.97
#